data_d391848ea9cb4ee3252121ef794cde4e
#
_entry.id   d391848ea9cb4ee3252121ef794cde4e
#
_cell.length_a   1.000
_cell.length_b   1.000
_cell.length_c   1.000
_cell.angle_alpha   90.00
_cell.angle_beta   90.00
_cell.angle_gamma   90.00
#
_symmetry.space_group_name_H-M   'P 1'
#
loop_
_entity.id
_entity.type
_entity.pdbx_description
1 polymer ?
#
loop_
_entity_poly.entity_id
_entity_poly.type
_entity_poly.pdbx_seq_one_letter_code
_entity_poly.pdbx_strand_id
1 'polypeptide(L)'
;MKQFINAHILCFVLILLQFSLFSSCKDDDTVGELKLDRAAIQIKERSEGILKVENGSGGYQFSFSDEGYASAKYRENLIYIKGEKYGKVTMKVTDMEGHIATLDIVIVSKVLNTDTQRFVWGDMIELNKANNWAITQEVCSIAVTNLMEGKQFILSWDGDSSVGAKDNAKLLILSNQEAEEPQELILAGMEILQIKDGLCSVVFSTDEKVGELVFIQ
;
A
#
# COMPACT_ATOMS: atom_id res chain seq x y z
N MET A 1 15.72 -59.94 49.95
CA MET A 1 14.62 -59.11 49.44
C MET A 1 14.95 -57.58 49.24
N LYS A 2 15.87 -56.99 49.99
CA LYS A 2 16.24 -55.55 49.83
C LYS A 2 17.06 -55.21 48.57
N GLN A 3 17.79 -56.15 47.97
CA GLN A 3 18.62 -55.87 46.78
C GLN A 3 17.83 -55.81 45.45
N PHE A 4 16.70 -56.50 45.35
CA PHE A 4 15.88 -56.49 44.15
C PHE A 4 15.09 -55.21 43.99
N ILE A 5 14.71 -54.54 45.08
CA ILE A 5 13.94 -53.28 45.04
C ILE A 5 14.81 -52.15 44.49
N ASN A 6 16.10 -52.10 44.84
CA ASN A 6 17.02 -51.07 44.36
C ASN A 6 17.31 -51.17 42.84
N ALA A 7 17.34 -52.42 42.31
CA ALA A 7 17.57 -52.62 40.86
C ALA A 7 16.37 -52.13 40.00
N HIS A 8 15.14 -52.34 40.46
CA HIS A 8 13.96 -51.88 39.78
C HIS A 8 13.79 -50.35 39.83
N ILE A 9 14.14 -49.73 40.94
CA ILE A 9 14.12 -48.26 41.09
C ILE A 9 15.19 -47.61 40.20
N LEU A 10 16.39 -48.21 40.15
CA LEU A 10 17.47 -47.73 39.28
C LEU A 10 17.12 -47.83 37.81
N CYS A 11 16.47 -48.93 37.39
CA CYS A 11 16.01 -49.12 36.02
C CYS A 11 14.90 -48.13 35.63
N PHE A 12 13.97 -47.82 36.56
CA PHE A 12 12.91 -46.89 36.33
C PHE A 12 13.41 -45.44 36.23
N VAL A 13 14.41 -45.06 37.01
CA VAL A 13 15.08 -43.75 36.93
C VAL A 13 15.85 -43.60 35.64
N LEU A 14 16.54 -44.68 35.17
CA LEU A 14 17.25 -44.68 33.89
C LEU A 14 16.30 -44.55 32.68
N ILE A 15 15.12 -45.17 32.74
CA ILE A 15 14.10 -45.08 31.70
C ILE A 15 13.49 -43.67 31.67
N LEU A 16 13.26 -43.06 32.84
CA LEU A 16 12.77 -41.67 32.93
C LEU A 16 13.80 -40.64 32.45
N LEU A 17 15.09 -40.88 32.65
CA LEU A 17 16.16 -40.04 32.13
C LEU A 17 16.28 -40.10 30.60
N GLN A 18 15.95 -41.25 29.98
CA GLN A 18 15.97 -41.37 28.52
C GLN A 18 14.79 -40.66 27.85
N PHE A 19 13.66 -40.55 28.54
CA PHE A 19 12.51 -39.77 28.00
C PHE A 19 12.73 -38.25 28.03
N SER A 20 13.60 -37.72 28.89
CA SER A 20 13.91 -36.28 28.94
C SER A 20 14.93 -35.82 27.88
N LEU A 21 15.60 -36.77 27.18
CA LEU A 21 16.54 -36.43 26.12
C LEU A 21 15.90 -36.37 24.71
N PHE A 22 14.63 -36.76 24.59
CA PHE A 22 13.85 -36.60 23.36
C PHE A 22 12.95 -35.36 23.36
N SER A 23 13.13 -34.46 24.32
CA SER A 23 12.69 -33.07 24.15
C SER A 23 13.69 -32.39 23.21
N SER A 24 13.86 -32.98 22.02
CA SER A 24 14.35 -32.24 20.87
C SER A 24 13.43 -31.03 20.75
N CYS A 25 13.97 -29.85 20.96
CA CYS A 25 13.43 -28.67 20.32
C CYS A 25 13.16 -29.08 18.86
N LYS A 26 11.91 -29.37 18.54
CA LYS A 26 11.41 -28.94 17.28
C LYS A 26 11.49 -27.42 17.38
N ASP A 27 12.55 -26.84 16.82
CA ASP A 27 12.35 -25.66 16.03
C ASP A 27 11.25 -26.10 15.06
N ASP A 28 10.01 -25.78 15.41
CA ASP A 28 8.97 -25.65 14.43
C ASP A 28 9.43 -24.48 13.54
N ASP A 29 10.39 -24.78 12.66
CA ASP A 29 10.41 -24.22 11.33
C ASP A 29 9.15 -24.76 10.64
N THR A 30 7.99 -24.40 11.17
CA THR A 30 6.81 -24.26 10.34
C THR A 30 7.27 -23.27 9.30
N VAL A 31 7.60 -23.77 8.12
CA VAL A 31 7.70 -22.94 6.92
C VAL A 31 6.35 -22.27 6.86
N GLY A 32 6.30 -21.12 7.51
CA GLY A 32 5.05 -20.46 7.78
C GLY A 32 4.64 -19.79 6.50
N GLU A 33 3.38 -19.59 6.39
CA GLU A 33 2.69 -18.78 5.41
C GLU A 33 3.59 -17.64 4.88
N LEU A 34 3.70 -17.49 3.55
CA LEU A 34 4.47 -16.41 2.93
C LEU A 34 3.99 -15.07 3.47
N LYS A 35 4.88 -14.31 4.08
CA LYS A 35 4.55 -13.05 4.73
C LYS A 35 5.44 -11.91 4.23
N LEU A 36 4.79 -10.83 3.86
CA LEU A 36 5.41 -9.57 3.46
C LEU A 36 5.37 -8.59 4.63
N ASP A 37 6.32 -7.65 4.70
CA ASP A 37 6.39 -6.63 5.75
C ASP A 37 5.21 -5.63 5.72
N ARG A 38 4.46 -5.61 4.62
CA ARG A 38 3.26 -4.77 4.45
C ARG A 38 2.31 -5.35 3.40
N ALA A 39 1.03 -4.99 3.49
CA ALA A 39 -0.02 -5.39 2.54
C ALA A 39 -0.23 -4.37 1.40
N ALA A 40 0.29 -3.15 1.54
CA ALA A 40 0.17 -2.12 0.51
C ALA A 40 1.45 -1.28 0.41
N ILE A 41 1.73 -0.75 -0.79
CA ILE A 41 2.83 0.16 -1.04
C ILE A 41 2.42 1.24 -2.04
N GLN A 42 2.89 2.46 -1.79
CA GLN A 42 2.77 3.55 -2.74
C GLN A 42 4.14 3.88 -3.32
N ILE A 43 4.22 3.95 -4.64
CA ILE A 43 5.45 4.25 -5.37
C ILE A 43 5.17 5.29 -6.45
N LYS A 44 6.18 6.07 -6.82
CA LYS A 44 6.08 6.99 -7.96
C LYS A 44 6.32 6.26 -9.27
N GLU A 45 5.66 6.68 -10.33
CA GLU A 45 5.95 6.22 -11.69
C GLU A 45 7.43 6.34 -12.00
N ARG A 46 8.02 5.30 -12.60
CA ARG A 46 9.45 5.15 -12.92
C ARG A 46 10.38 5.16 -11.71
N SER A 47 9.85 4.99 -10.52
CA SER A 47 10.62 4.83 -9.29
C SER A 47 10.52 3.39 -8.77
N GLU A 48 11.43 3.01 -7.89
CA GLU A 48 11.42 1.71 -7.23
C GLU A 48 10.96 1.85 -5.78
N GLY A 49 10.08 0.95 -5.36
CA GLY A 49 9.74 0.68 -3.97
C GLY A 49 10.41 -0.61 -3.50
N ILE A 50 10.64 -0.72 -2.20
CA ILE A 50 11.28 -1.89 -1.60
C ILE A 50 10.33 -2.53 -0.60
N LEU A 51 10.22 -3.84 -0.68
CA LEU A 51 9.40 -4.69 0.18
C LEU A 51 10.29 -5.79 0.77
N LYS A 52 10.11 -6.09 2.04
CA LYS A 52 10.83 -7.17 2.71
C LYS A 52 9.93 -8.41 2.79
N VAL A 53 10.51 -9.58 2.50
CA VAL A 53 9.89 -10.86 2.81
C VAL A 53 10.24 -11.19 4.27
N GLU A 54 9.24 -11.27 5.14
CA GLU A 54 9.44 -11.65 6.54
C GLU A 54 9.53 -13.16 6.71
N ASN A 55 8.76 -13.89 5.89
CA ASN A 55 8.74 -15.35 5.88
C ASN A 55 8.40 -15.88 4.49
N GLY A 56 8.95 -17.05 4.10
CA GLY A 56 8.69 -17.72 2.83
C GLY A 56 9.83 -18.65 2.42
N SER A 57 9.55 -19.60 1.53
CA SER A 57 10.47 -20.67 1.10
C SER A 57 11.40 -20.28 -0.06
N GLY A 58 11.43 -19.01 -0.47
CA GLY A 58 12.27 -18.55 -1.58
C GLY A 58 11.69 -18.84 -2.97
N GLY A 59 12.49 -18.62 -4.02
CA GLY A 59 12.08 -18.88 -5.42
C GLY A 59 10.84 -18.11 -5.87
N TYR A 60 10.69 -16.87 -5.38
CA TYR A 60 9.48 -16.06 -5.55
C TYR A 60 9.16 -15.75 -7.00
N GLN A 61 7.90 -15.98 -7.35
CA GLN A 61 7.30 -15.63 -8.63
C GLN A 61 6.31 -14.47 -8.41
N PHE A 62 6.26 -13.55 -9.36
CA PHE A 62 5.41 -12.36 -9.30
C PHE A 62 4.42 -12.38 -10.45
N SER A 63 3.15 -12.11 -10.15
CA SER A 63 2.12 -11.84 -11.14
C SER A 63 1.31 -10.62 -10.73
N PHE A 64 0.80 -9.88 -11.70
CA PHE A 64 0.07 -8.64 -11.49
C PHE A 64 -1.35 -8.77 -12.03
N SER A 65 -2.31 -8.09 -11.37
CA SER A 65 -3.72 -8.08 -11.84
C SER A 65 -3.84 -7.48 -13.24
N ASP A 66 -2.97 -6.51 -13.55
CA ASP A 66 -2.84 -5.87 -14.85
C ASP A 66 -1.38 -5.80 -15.27
N GLU A 67 -1.08 -6.26 -16.47
CA GLU A 67 0.27 -6.19 -17.02
C GLU A 67 0.64 -4.76 -17.45
N GLY A 68 1.91 -4.42 -17.29
CA GLY A 68 2.46 -3.13 -17.70
C GLY A 68 2.33 -1.97 -16.70
N TYR A 69 1.67 -2.16 -15.55
CA TYR A 69 1.63 -1.14 -14.49
C TYR A 69 2.86 -1.19 -13.58
N ALA A 70 3.32 -2.38 -13.26
CA ALA A 70 4.50 -2.56 -12.42
C ALA A 70 5.31 -3.79 -12.85
N SER A 71 6.56 -3.82 -12.42
CA SER A 71 7.44 -4.99 -12.52
C SER A 71 8.10 -5.24 -11.16
N ALA A 72 8.48 -6.48 -10.87
CA ALA A 72 9.12 -6.85 -9.62
C ALA A 72 10.35 -7.74 -9.84
N LYS A 73 11.35 -7.59 -8.97
CA LYS A 73 12.57 -8.41 -8.93
C LYS A 73 12.92 -8.73 -7.49
N TYR A 74 13.36 -9.96 -7.24
CA TYR A 74 13.86 -10.36 -5.93
C TYR A 74 15.38 -10.38 -5.91
N ARG A 75 15.97 -9.71 -4.91
CA ARG A 75 17.42 -9.70 -4.66
C ARG A 75 17.67 -9.47 -3.16
N GLU A 76 18.63 -10.18 -2.59
CA GLU A 76 19.14 -9.91 -1.23
C GLU A 76 18.03 -9.88 -0.15
N ASN A 77 17.07 -10.81 -0.21
CA ASN A 77 15.90 -10.90 0.66
C ASN A 77 14.91 -9.71 0.55
N LEU A 78 15.02 -8.94 -0.51
CA LEU A 78 14.14 -7.81 -0.80
C LEU A 78 13.47 -7.98 -2.15
N ILE A 79 12.23 -7.56 -2.23
CA ILE A 79 11.49 -7.41 -3.48
C ILE A 79 11.57 -5.94 -3.89
N TYR A 80 12.12 -5.68 -5.07
CA TYR A 80 12.17 -4.36 -5.70
C TYR A 80 11.01 -4.27 -6.67
N ILE A 81 10.12 -3.34 -6.45
CA ILE A 81 8.92 -3.11 -7.27
C ILE A 81 9.13 -1.80 -8.02
N LYS A 82 9.08 -1.85 -9.35
CA LYS A 82 9.18 -0.65 -10.18
C LYS A 82 7.80 -0.29 -10.71
N GLY A 83 7.34 0.94 -10.46
CA GLY A 83 6.15 1.49 -11.07
C GLY A 83 6.44 1.89 -12.52
N GLU A 84 5.72 1.31 -13.47
CA GLU A 84 5.91 1.59 -14.90
C GLU A 84 4.87 2.59 -15.42
N LYS A 85 3.63 2.48 -14.96
CA LYS A 85 2.52 3.31 -15.37
C LYS A 85 1.70 3.73 -14.14
N TYR A 86 1.26 4.98 -14.11
CA TYR A 86 0.30 5.50 -13.15
C TYR A 86 -0.97 4.64 -13.05
N GLY A 87 -1.41 4.37 -11.82
CA GLY A 87 -2.62 3.61 -11.54
C GLY A 87 -2.50 2.72 -10.31
N LYS A 88 -3.45 1.80 -10.14
CA LYS A 88 -3.49 0.81 -9.07
C LYS A 88 -3.37 -0.59 -9.65
N VAL A 89 -2.57 -1.44 -9.02
CA VAL A 89 -2.39 -2.84 -9.43
C VAL A 89 -2.13 -3.68 -8.19
N THR A 90 -2.67 -4.90 -8.16
CA THR A 90 -2.37 -5.88 -7.12
C THR A 90 -1.30 -6.85 -7.61
N MET A 91 -0.23 -7.00 -6.84
CA MET A 91 0.81 -8.00 -7.06
C MET A 91 0.53 -9.24 -6.21
N LYS A 92 0.60 -10.40 -6.83
CA LYS A 92 0.61 -11.69 -6.18
C LYS A 92 2.03 -12.22 -6.17
N VAL A 93 2.52 -12.59 -4.99
CA VAL A 93 3.81 -13.23 -4.76
C VAL A 93 3.54 -14.70 -4.44
N THR A 94 4.23 -15.61 -5.11
CA THR A 94 4.15 -17.07 -4.84
C THR A 94 5.55 -17.58 -4.57
N ASP A 95 5.74 -18.35 -3.51
CA ASP A 95 7.00 -18.99 -3.17
C ASP A 95 7.13 -20.38 -3.79
N MET A 96 8.27 -21.07 -3.56
CA MET A 96 8.53 -22.40 -4.11
C MET A 96 7.57 -23.48 -3.60
N GLU A 97 6.99 -23.32 -2.43
CA GLU A 97 6.03 -24.24 -1.84
C GLU A 97 4.58 -23.94 -2.23
N GLY A 98 4.38 -22.87 -3.00
CA GLY A 98 3.06 -22.46 -3.50
C GLY A 98 2.28 -21.58 -2.53
N HIS A 99 2.89 -21.11 -1.44
CA HIS A 99 2.26 -20.11 -0.57
C HIS A 99 2.12 -18.79 -1.30
N ILE A 100 1.07 -18.07 -1.00
CA ILE A 100 0.68 -16.85 -1.72
C ILE A 100 0.54 -15.69 -0.74
N ALA A 101 1.14 -14.55 -1.09
CA ALA A 101 0.87 -13.27 -0.47
C ALA A 101 0.45 -12.26 -1.54
N THR A 102 -0.37 -11.29 -1.17
CA THR A 102 -0.82 -10.21 -2.05
C THR A 102 -0.36 -8.87 -1.54
N LEU A 103 -0.06 -7.95 -2.45
CA LEU A 103 0.33 -6.58 -2.18
C LEU A 103 -0.44 -5.63 -3.08
N ASP A 104 -1.10 -4.66 -2.49
CA ASP A 104 -1.71 -3.56 -3.25
C ASP A 104 -0.66 -2.48 -3.56
N ILE A 105 -0.55 -2.12 -4.83
CA ILE A 105 0.42 -1.14 -5.30
C ILE A 105 -0.34 0.04 -5.89
N VAL A 106 -0.11 1.21 -5.31
CA VAL A 106 -0.59 2.49 -5.85
C VAL A 106 0.60 3.18 -6.50
N ILE A 107 0.52 3.38 -7.82
CA ILE A 107 1.56 4.07 -8.58
C ILE A 107 1.05 5.46 -8.89
N VAL A 108 1.69 6.45 -8.26
CA VAL A 108 1.36 7.86 -8.48
C VAL A 108 2.24 8.45 -9.57
N SER A 109 1.74 9.45 -10.25
CA SER A 109 2.50 10.05 -11.33
C SER A 109 3.78 10.72 -10.79
N LYS A 110 4.82 10.72 -11.60
CA LYS A 110 6.04 11.43 -11.28
C LYS A 110 5.77 12.93 -11.40
N VAL A 111 5.85 13.66 -10.30
CA VAL A 111 5.90 15.12 -10.34
C VAL A 111 7.23 15.53 -10.97
N LEU A 112 7.19 15.92 -12.23
CA LEU A 112 8.39 16.26 -12.99
C LEU A 112 8.86 17.71 -12.75
N ASN A 113 7.97 18.57 -12.27
CA ASN A 113 8.26 19.98 -12.04
C ASN A 113 7.44 20.48 -10.84
N THR A 114 8.11 21.11 -9.88
CA THR A 114 7.51 21.67 -8.66
C THR A 114 6.56 22.86 -8.95
N ASP A 115 6.67 23.45 -10.13
CA ASP A 115 5.87 24.62 -10.51
C ASP A 115 4.57 24.26 -11.24
N THR A 116 4.24 22.97 -11.34
CA THR A 116 3.08 22.54 -12.12
C THR A 116 1.95 22.08 -11.20
N GLN A 117 0.88 22.88 -11.16
CA GLN A 117 -0.38 22.42 -10.59
C GLN A 117 -0.97 21.31 -11.45
N ARG A 118 -1.50 20.28 -10.81
CA ARG A 118 -2.01 19.11 -11.49
C ARG A 118 -3.12 18.47 -10.67
N PHE A 119 -4.20 18.12 -11.34
CA PHE A 119 -5.24 17.26 -10.79
C PHE A 119 -5.55 16.14 -11.76
N VAL A 120 -5.50 14.91 -11.27
CA VAL A 120 -5.78 13.70 -12.04
C VAL A 120 -6.78 12.87 -11.27
N TRP A 121 -7.78 12.34 -11.94
CA TRP A 121 -8.73 11.40 -11.39
C TRP A 121 -8.99 10.26 -12.38
N GLY A 122 -8.54 9.06 -12.04
CA GLY A 122 -8.54 7.92 -12.95
C GLY A 122 -7.67 8.19 -14.18
N ASP A 123 -8.20 7.94 -15.36
CA ASP A 123 -7.50 8.15 -16.63
C ASP A 123 -7.58 9.60 -17.15
N MET A 124 -8.31 10.47 -16.44
CA MET A 124 -8.52 11.85 -16.86
C MET A 124 -7.55 12.79 -16.17
N ILE A 125 -6.89 13.65 -16.95
CA ILE A 125 -6.14 14.80 -16.46
C ILE A 125 -7.12 15.96 -16.45
N GLU A 126 -7.65 16.26 -15.27
CA GLU A 126 -8.68 17.28 -15.10
C GLU A 126 -8.09 18.70 -15.08
N LEU A 127 -6.91 18.88 -14.48
CA LEU A 127 -6.21 20.14 -14.42
C LEU A 127 -4.98 20.13 -15.30
N ASN A 128 -5.02 20.89 -16.35
CA ASN A 128 -3.89 21.18 -17.20
C ASN A 128 -3.59 22.69 -17.09
N LYS A 129 -2.38 23.15 -17.30
CA LYS A 129 -1.83 24.52 -17.18
C LYS A 129 -2.74 25.70 -17.62
N ALA A 130 -3.98 25.45 -18.02
CA ALA A 130 -4.94 26.46 -18.39
C ALA A 130 -5.46 27.17 -17.11
N ASN A 131 -5.54 28.49 -17.17
CA ASN A 131 -5.93 29.40 -16.09
C ASN A 131 -7.40 29.29 -15.62
N ASN A 132 -8.04 28.14 -15.82
CA ASN A 132 -9.47 27.97 -15.63
C ASN A 132 -9.81 27.16 -14.38
N TRP A 133 -8.84 26.97 -13.49
CA TRP A 133 -9.04 26.23 -12.25
C TRP A 133 -8.74 27.07 -11.04
N ALA A 134 -9.56 26.91 -10.00
CA ALA A 134 -9.31 27.44 -8.67
C ALA A 134 -9.12 26.28 -7.70
N ILE A 135 -8.14 26.39 -6.81
CA ILE A 135 -7.90 25.46 -5.72
C ILE A 135 -8.04 26.23 -4.42
N THR A 136 -8.92 25.76 -3.55
CA THR A 136 -9.13 26.30 -2.21
C THR A 136 -8.82 25.23 -1.19
N GLN A 137 -8.04 25.57 -0.17
CA GLN A 137 -7.72 24.67 0.94
C GLN A 137 -8.28 25.21 2.23
N GLU A 138 -8.91 24.34 3.00
CA GLU A 138 -9.33 24.56 4.38
C GLU A 138 -8.58 23.58 5.31
N VAL A 139 -8.93 23.56 6.60
CA VAL A 139 -8.21 22.75 7.61
C VAL A 139 -8.23 21.26 7.26
N CYS A 140 -9.36 20.75 6.78
CA CYS A 140 -9.55 19.31 6.48
C CYS A 140 -10.25 19.09 5.13
N SER A 141 -10.12 20.03 4.21
CA SER A 141 -10.65 19.88 2.85
C SER A 141 -9.83 20.66 1.80
N ILE A 142 -9.90 20.18 0.57
CA ILE A 142 -9.35 20.83 -0.62
C ILE A 142 -10.39 20.76 -1.72
N ALA A 143 -10.77 21.91 -2.24
CA ALA A 143 -11.67 22.00 -3.40
C ALA A 143 -10.89 22.40 -4.65
N VAL A 144 -11.11 21.65 -5.72
CA VAL A 144 -10.57 21.89 -7.06
C VAL A 144 -11.75 22.21 -7.98
N THR A 145 -11.83 23.42 -8.48
CA THR A 145 -12.97 23.91 -9.26
C THR A 145 -12.57 24.26 -10.69
N ASN A 146 -13.21 23.64 -11.67
CA ASN A 146 -13.13 24.07 -13.06
C ASN A 146 -14.05 25.26 -13.27
N LEU A 147 -13.46 26.43 -13.47
CA LEU A 147 -14.21 27.71 -13.60
C LEU A 147 -15.01 27.82 -14.90
N MET A 148 -14.64 27.04 -15.92
CA MET A 148 -15.33 27.06 -17.22
C MET A 148 -16.55 26.15 -17.24
N GLU A 149 -16.40 24.95 -16.67
CA GLU A 149 -17.45 23.92 -16.68
C GLU A 149 -18.27 23.91 -15.39
N GLY A 150 -17.80 24.63 -14.36
CA GLY A 150 -18.41 24.65 -13.04
C GLY A 150 -18.34 23.30 -12.31
N LYS A 151 -17.52 22.38 -12.80
CA LYS A 151 -17.28 21.09 -12.15
C LYS A 151 -16.36 21.29 -10.96
N GLN A 152 -16.71 20.68 -9.83
CA GLN A 152 -15.94 20.80 -8.61
C GLN A 152 -15.63 19.42 -8.02
N PHE A 153 -14.42 19.26 -7.54
CA PHE A 153 -13.95 18.09 -6.79
C PHE A 153 -13.55 18.53 -5.40
N ILE A 154 -14.16 17.97 -4.37
CA ILE A 154 -13.88 18.31 -2.99
C ILE A 154 -13.35 17.08 -2.27
N LEU A 155 -12.08 17.10 -1.92
CA LEU A 155 -11.46 16.15 -1.01
C LEU A 155 -11.70 16.62 0.42
N SER A 156 -12.19 15.74 1.28
CA SER A 156 -12.36 16.02 2.71
C SER A 156 -11.90 14.81 3.54
N TRP A 157 -11.44 15.07 4.77
CA TRP A 157 -10.91 14.03 5.67
C TRP A 157 -11.06 14.45 7.13
N ASP A 158 -10.81 13.55 8.06
CA ASP A 158 -10.74 13.86 9.48
C ASP A 158 -9.32 14.30 9.88
N GLY A 159 -9.23 15.25 10.81
CA GLY A 159 -7.96 15.72 11.36
C GLY A 159 -7.44 17.00 10.71
N ASP A 160 -6.13 17.08 10.47
CA ASP A 160 -5.43 18.25 9.96
C ASP A 160 -4.83 18.04 8.56
N SER A 161 -4.17 19.06 8.03
CA SER A 161 -3.48 19.04 6.73
C SER A 161 -2.00 18.65 6.83
N SER A 162 -1.55 18.02 7.91
CA SER A 162 -0.16 17.56 8.03
C SER A 162 0.17 16.45 7.03
N VAL A 163 1.46 16.23 6.76
CA VAL A 163 1.92 15.10 5.93
C VAL A 163 1.55 13.78 6.59
N GLY A 164 1.09 12.81 5.79
CA GLY A 164 0.71 11.47 6.20
C GLY A 164 -0.68 11.06 5.74
N ALA A 165 -1.05 9.83 6.10
CA ALA A 165 -2.36 9.25 5.80
C ALA A 165 -3.49 10.01 6.50
N LYS A 166 -4.66 10.03 5.85
CA LYS A 166 -5.88 10.70 6.31
C LYS A 166 -7.01 9.72 6.48
N ASP A 167 -7.69 9.82 7.63
CA ASP A 167 -8.82 8.96 7.97
C ASP A 167 -10.14 9.51 7.43
N ASN A 168 -11.10 8.61 7.17
CA ASN A 168 -12.45 8.92 6.73
C ASN A 168 -12.51 9.86 5.52
N ALA A 169 -11.53 9.72 4.63
CA ALA A 169 -11.42 10.58 3.47
C ALA A 169 -12.52 10.30 2.43
N LYS A 170 -13.00 11.39 1.83
CA LYS A 170 -14.07 11.37 0.83
C LYS A 170 -13.74 12.29 -0.34
N LEU A 171 -14.26 11.93 -1.50
CA LEU A 171 -14.27 12.78 -2.68
C LEU A 171 -15.72 13.07 -3.08
N LEU A 172 -16.10 14.34 -3.03
CA LEU A 172 -17.38 14.82 -3.55
C LEU A 172 -17.16 15.44 -4.92
N ILE A 173 -17.90 14.98 -5.92
CA ILE A 173 -17.87 15.50 -7.29
C ILE A 173 -19.19 16.21 -7.54
N LEU A 174 -19.12 17.50 -7.84
CA LEU A 174 -20.24 18.34 -8.19
C LEU A 174 -20.14 18.73 -9.65
N SER A 175 -21.26 18.72 -10.37
CA SER A 175 -21.38 19.20 -11.74
C SER A 175 -22.40 20.33 -11.78
N ASN A 176 -22.16 21.35 -12.59
CA ASN A 176 -23.14 22.43 -12.82
C ASN A 176 -24.22 22.02 -13.86
N GLN A 177 -24.15 20.82 -14.39
CA GLN A 177 -25.20 20.34 -15.29
C GLN A 177 -26.41 19.96 -14.43
N GLU A 178 -27.55 20.59 -14.67
CA GLU A 178 -28.80 20.40 -13.91
C GLU A 178 -29.32 18.94 -13.87
N ALA A 179 -28.73 18.05 -14.68
CA ALA A 179 -29.08 16.63 -14.77
C ALA A 179 -28.16 15.70 -13.98
N GLU A 180 -27.05 16.17 -13.43
CA GLU A 180 -26.09 15.33 -12.70
C GLU A 180 -26.22 15.54 -11.20
N GLU A 181 -26.59 14.47 -10.49
CA GLU A 181 -26.61 14.49 -9.03
C GLU A 181 -25.16 14.51 -8.46
N PRO A 182 -24.97 15.16 -7.30
CA PRO A 182 -23.68 15.10 -6.59
C PRO A 182 -23.24 13.65 -6.34
N GLN A 183 -22.00 13.32 -6.67
CA GLN A 183 -21.44 12.02 -6.42
C GLN A 183 -20.47 12.07 -5.23
N GLU A 184 -20.79 11.40 -4.13
CA GLU A 184 -19.89 11.20 -2.99
C GLU A 184 -19.23 9.83 -3.09
N LEU A 185 -17.90 9.78 -3.01
CA LEU A 185 -17.09 8.57 -3.02
C LEU A 185 -16.33 8.47 -1.69
N ILE A 186 -16.46 7.35 -1.01
CA ILE A 186 -15.60 7.01 0.12
C ILE A 186 -14.26 6.55 -0.46
N LEU A 187 -13.16 7.14 0.01
CA LEU A 187 -11.83 6.81 -0.44
C LEU A 187 -11.29 5.60 0.32
N ALA A 188 -10.67 4.67 -0.40
CA ALA A 188 -9.96 3.54 0.19
C ALA A 188 -8.64 3.99 0.85
N GLY A 189 -8.11 5.14 0.43
CA GLY A 189 -6.95 5.76 1.03
C GLY A 189 -6.74 7.19 0.52
N MET A 190 -6.19 8.03 1.39
CA MET A 190 -5.72 9.37 1.06
C MET A 190 -4.48 9.69 1.87
N GLU A 191 -3.50 10.33 1.25
CA GLU A 191 -2.26 10.73 1.90
C GLU A 191 -1.77 12.08 1.38
N ILE A 192 -1.35 12.95 2.28
CA ILE A 192 -0.60 14.15 1.96
C ILE A 192 0.88 13.77 1.98
N LEU A 193 1.53 13.78 0.81
CA LEU A 193 2.90 13.27 0.64
C LEU A 193 3.97 14.31 0.93
N GLN A 194 3.70 15.58 0.62
CA GLN A 194 4.69 16.64 0.69
C GLN A 194 4.01 17.99 0.91
N ILE A 195 4.55 18.75 1.84
CA ILE A 195 4.30 20.18 2.01
C ILE A 195 5.68 20.81 2.14
N LYS A 196 6.18 21.39 1.04
CA LYS A 196 7.50 22.04 1.02
C LYS A 196 7.49 23.16 -0.01
N ASP A 197 8.07 24.30 0.35
CA ASP A 197 8.23 25.46 -0.52
C ASP A 197 6.90 25.93 -1.14
N GLY A 198 5.79 25.85 -0.35
CA GLY A 198 4.45 26.17 -0.81
C GLY A 198 3.80 25.09 -1.71
N LEU A 199 4.46 23.94 -1.95
CA LEU A 199 3.91 22.86 -2.74
C LEU A 199 3.26 21.81 -1.85
N CYS A 200 2.01 21.49 -2.11
CA CYS A 200 1.28 20.35 -1.52
C CYS A 200 1.06 19.27 -2.57
N SER A 201 1.35 18.03 -2.21
CA SER A 201 1.10 16.85 -3.05
C SER A 201 0.22 15.87 -2.28
N VAL A 202 -0.94 15.55 -2.85
CA VAL A 202 -1.95 14.67 -2.26
C VAL A 202 -2.23 13.53 -3.22
N VAL A 203 -2.29 12.33 -2.70
CA VAL A 203 -2.76 11.15 -3.43
C VAL A 203 -3.95 10.56 -2.73
N PHE A 204 -4.87 10.01 -3.50
CA PHE A 204 -6.08 9.40 -2.98
C PHE A 204 -6.58 8.31 -3.93
N SER A 205 -7.34 7.37 -3.42
CA SER A 205 -7.83 6.25 -4.23
C SER A 205 -9.17 5.74 -3.72
N THR A 206 -9.98 5.24 -4.65
CA THR A 206 -11.02 4.25 -4.38
C THR A 206 -10.48 2.86 -4.72
N ASP A 207 -11.31 1.82 -4.62
CA ASP A 207 -10.93 0.47 -5.05
C ASP A 207 -10.65 0.38 -6.55
N GLU A 208 -11.22 1.28 -7.35
CA GLU A 208 -11.13 1.24 -8.82
C GLU A 208 -10.20 2.30 -9.41
N LYS A 209 -10.07 3.46 -8.76
CA LYS A 209 -9.41 4.64 -9.31
C LYS A 209 -8.39 5.23 -8.37
N VAL A 210 -7.34 5.81 -8.95
CA VAL A 210 -6.34 6.61 -8.23
C VAL A 210 -6.47 8.06 -8.68
N GLY A 211 -6.33 8.98 -7.71
CA GLY A 211 -6.27 10.42 -7.93
C GLY A 211 -4.99 11.02 -7.39
N GLU A 212 -4.58 12.12 -7.99
CA GLU A 212 -3.43 12.92 -7.56
C GLU A 212 -3.75 14.40 -7.71
N LEU A 213 -3.45 15.17 -6.67
CA LEU A 213 -3.50 16.62 -6.70
C LEU A 213 -2.15 17.19 -6.30
N VAL A 214 -1.61 18.08 -7.13
CA VAL A 214 -0.42 18.87 -6.81
C VAL A 214 -0.77 20.33 -7.01
N PHE A 215 -0.56 21.14 -5.99
CA PHE A 215 -0.87 22.55 -6.03
C PHE A 215 0.06 23.39 -5.15
N ILE A 216 0.11 24.67 -5.41
CA ILE A 216 0.84 25.65 -4.60
C ILE A 216 -0.13 26.23 -3.57
N GLN A 217 0.26 26.21 -2.30
CA GLN A 217 -0.48 26.81 -1.18
C GLN A 217 -0.29 28.31 -1.12
#